data_072d375d67012c2f075ac58bf15738e0
#
_entry.id   072d375d67012c2f075ac58bf15738e0
#
_cell.length_a   1.000
_cell.length_b   1.000
_cell.length_c   1.000
_cell.angle_alpha   90.00
_cell.angle_beta   90.00
_cell.angle_gamma   90.00
#
_symmetry.space_group_name_H-M   'P 1'
#
loop_
_entity.id
_entity.type
_entity.pdbx_description
1 polymer ?
#
loop_
_entity_poly.entity_id
_entity_poly.type
_entity_poly.pdbx_seq_one_letter_code
_entity_poly.pdbx_strand_id
1 'polypeptide(L)'
;LYTPNPMSYSGTDVKLSIGSHFLRNIEIAHYGKISDKLAFSIAGFYNGTNGFLRNTATGERADKMNEAGGKARLVYDSGNKLSVDFVADYQYVKQNGFAYGLYDEKTGTTAEPSFNYQNNYRRNIFNTGLTFRLKEDNFDFNATTSYQYLKDYMLMDQDYMPIDYMHLTQRQFQNALTEEITVKSKSDRRWKWTFGLFGSYMWLKTNAPVYFGDGMTKPISDKIQ
;
A
#
# COMPACT_ATOMS: atom_id res chain seq x y z
N LEU A 1 -7.66 -9.99 -7.82
CA LEU A 1 -8.42 -8.84 -8.39
C LEU A 1 -8.23 -8.85 -9.90
N TYR A 2 -9.32 -9.05 -10.65
CA TYR A 2 -9.30 -8.96 -12.11
C TYR A 2 -9.53 -7.51 -12.53
N THR A 3 -8.56 -6.92 -13.23
CA THR A 3 -8.72 -5.58 -13.82
C THR A 3 -9.07 -5.74 -15.29
N PRO A 4 -10.19 -5.20 -15.78
CA PRO A 4 -10.54 -5.26 -17.19
C PRO A 4 -9.44 -4.75 -18.10
N ASN A 5 -9.30 -5.36 -19.27
CA ASN A 5 -8.38 -4.86 -20.28
C ASN A 5 -9.06 -3.75 -21.08
N PRO A 6 -8.53 -2.51 -21.11
CA PRO A 6 -9.15 -1.40 -21.83
C PRO A 6 -9.19 -1.59 -23.34
N MET A 7 -8.41 -2.53 -23.89
CA MET A 7 -8.54 -2.90 -25.31
C MET A 7 -9.84 -3.64 -25.63
N SER A 8 -10.42 -4.35 -24.66
CA SER A 8 -11.64 -5.16 -24.83
C SER A 8 -12.85 -4.65 -24.05
N TYR A 9 -12.65 -3.68 -23.14
CA TYR A 9 -13.71 -3.10 -22.34
C TYR A 9 -13.64 -1.57 -22.40
N SER A 10 -14.78 -0.91 -22.62
CA SER A 10 -14.93 0.54 -22.57
C SER A 10 -16.17 0.87 -21.74
N GLY A 11 -16.05 1.82 -20.83
CA GLY A 11 -17.15 2.18 -19.95
C GLY A 11 -16.67 2.88 -18.67
N THR A 12 -17.62 3.20 -17.82
CA THR A 12 -17.37 3.82 -16.52
C THR A 12 -18.02 2.97 -15.45
N ASP A 13 -17.23 2.54 -14.49
CA ASP A 13 -17.70 1.81 -13.32
C ASP A 13 -17.70 2.75 -12.11
N VAL A 14 -18.76 2.76 -11.34
CA VAL A 14 -18.89 3.51 -10.09
C VAL A 14 -19.39 2.57 -9.01
N LYS A 15 -18.68 2.57 -7.88
CA LYS A 15 -19.11 1.83 -6.70
C LYS A 15 -19.12 2.75 -5.50
N LEU A 16 -20.26 2.76 -4.80
CA LEU A 16 -20.45 3.51 -3.57
C LEU A 16 -20.88 2.54 -2.48
N SER A 17 -20.28 2.64 -1.31
CA SER A 17 -20.65 1.85 -0.15
C SER A 17 -20.62 2.71 1.10
N ILE A 18 -21.62 2.55 1.94
CA ILE A 18 -21.74 3.17 3.26
C ILE A 18 -22.09 2.09 4.27
N GLY A 19 -21.60 2.23 5.48
CA GLY A 19 -21.82 1.27 6.54
C GLY A 19 -21.74 1.88 7.93
N SER A 20 -21.84 1.02 8.95
CA SER A 20 -21.68 1.41 10.35
C SER A 20 -20.30 2.05 10.61
N HIS A 21 -20.19 2.79 11.72
CA HIS A 21 -18.97 3.53 12.09
C HIS A 21 -18.51 4.53 11.02
N PHE A 22 -19.47 5.04 10.25
CA PHE A 22 -19.24 5.97 9.16
C PHE A 22 -18.26 5.40 8.11
N LEU A 23 -18.38 4.10 7.85
CA LEU A 23 -17.68 3.46 6.73
C LEU A 23 -18.21 4.06 5.42
N ARG A 24 -17.29 4.50 4.59
CA ARG A 24 -17.56 5.04 3.26
C ARG A 24 -16.49 4.56 2.28
N ASN A 25 -16.95 4.04 1.16
CA ASN A 25 -16.10 3.64 0.05
C ASN A 25 -16.65 4.26 -1.22
N ILE A 26 -15.78 4.88 -1.99
CA ILE A 26 -16.07 5.45 -3.30
C ILE A 26 -15.01 4.94 -4.24
N GLU A 27 -15.42 4.28 -5.32
CA GLU A 27 -14.55 3.84 -6.39
C GLU A 27 -15.12 4.31 -7.72
N ILE A 28 -14.28 4.83 -8.58
CA ILE A 28 -14.61 5.20 -9.95
C ILE A 28 -13.50 4.73 -10.86
N ALA A 29 -13.90 4.13 -11.99
CA ALA A 29 -12.96 3.73 -13.03
C ALA A 29 -13.56 4.02 -14.39
N HIS A 30 -12.74 4.52 -15.30
CA HIS A 30 -13.11 4.77 -16.69
C HIS A 30 -12.12 4.06 -17.61
N TYR A 31 -12.66 3.42 -18.63
CA TYR A 31 -11.92 2.64 -19.63
C TYR A 31 -12.31 3.15 -21.00
N GLY A 32 -11.33 3.39 -21.86
CA GLY A 32 -11.61 3.88 -23.20
C GLY A 32 -10.50 3.54 -24.20
N LYS A 33 -10.87 3.57 -25.46
CA LYS A 33 -9.93 3.47 -26.58
C LYS A 33 -9.60 4.87 -27.11
N ILE A 34 -8.33 5.13 -27.34
CA ILE A 34 -7.85 6.33 -28.06
C ILE A 34 -7.81 6.01 -29.55
N SER A 35 -7.48 4.76 -29.89
CA SER A 35 -7.49 4.24 -31.27
C SER A 35 -7.65 2.72 -31.23
N ASP A 36 -7.70 2.06 -32.38
CA ASP A 36 -7.78 0.60 -32.48
C ASP A 36 -6.56 -0.10 -31.84
N LYS A 37 -5.43 0.62 -31.71
CA LYS A 37 -4.18 0.09 -31.15
C LYS A 37 -3.82 0.65 -29.78
N LEU A 38 -4.53 1.65 -29.29
CA LEU A 38 -4.21 2.34 -28.04
C LEU A 38 -5.44 2.51 -27.17
N ALA A 39 -5.37 2.01 -25.94
CA ALA A 39 -6.43 2.13 -24.97
C ALA A 39 -5.88 2.53 -23.60
N PHE A 40 -6.75 3.11 -22.76
CA PHE A 40 -6.39 3.55 -21.43
C PHE A 40 -7.43 3.16 -20.40
N SER A 41 -7.03 3.12 -19.16
CA SER A 41 -7.94 3.19 -18.03
C SER A 41 -7.38 4.15 -16.98
N ILE A 42 -8.30 4.83 -16.30
CA ILE A 42 -8.00 5.67 -15.14
C ILE A 42 -9.00 5.32 -14.04
N ALA A 43 -8.50 5.15 -12.82
CA ALA A 43 -9.33 4.83 -11.68
C ALA A 43 -8.90 5.65 -10.47
N GLY A 44 -9.87 5.92 -9.58
CA GLY A 44 -9.62 6.54 -8.29
C GLY A 44 -10.51 5.93 -7.23
N PHE A 45 -10.05 5.95 -5.99
CA PHE A 45 -10.82 5.46 -4.86
C PHE A 45 -10.58 6.29 -3.60
N TYR A 46 -11.56 6.25 -2.72
CA TYR A 46 -11.47 6.75 -1.38
C TYR A 46 -12.16 5.78 -0.42
N ASN A 47 -11.46 5.41 0.65
CA ASN A 47 -11.99 4.60 1.74
C ASN A 47 -11.84 5.38 3.06
N GLY A 48 -12.86 5.34 3.90
CA GLY A 48 -12.80 5.97 5.20
C GLY A 48 -13.68 5.27 6.22
N THR A 49 -13.23 5.27 7.47
CA THR A 49 -14.00 4.85 8.64
C THR A 49 -13.65 5.70 9.84
N ASN A 50 -14.61 5.92 10.73
CA ASN A 50 -14.35 6.57 12.01
C ASN A 50 -13.76 5.60 13.06
N GLY A 51 -13.68 4.28 12.72
CA GLY A 51 -13.16 3.26 13.61
C GLY A 51 -14.16 2.76 14.64
N PHE A 52 -13.78 1.70 15.31
CA PHE A 52 -14.61 0.94 16.28
C PHE A 52 -14.18 1.18 17.71
N LEU A 53 -12.88 1.42 17.93
CA LEU A 53 -12.26 1.53 19.24
C LEU A 53 -12.11 2.98 19.67
N ARG A 54 -12.19 3.24 20.95
CA ARG A 54 -12.00 4.56 21.55
C ARG A 54 -10.81 4.50 22.50
N ASN A 55 -9.91 5.47 22.40
CA ASN A 55 -8.88 5.70 23.39
C ASN A 55 -9.53 6.30 24.65
N THR A 56 -9.54 5.61 25.76
CA THR A 56 -10.22 6.03 27.00
C THR A 56 -9.48 7.19 27.69
N ALA A 57 -8.18 7.34 27.48
CA ALA A 57 -7.41 8.45 28.03
C ALA A 57 -7.73 9.80 27.36
N THR A 58 -7.95 9.82 26.02
CA THR A 58 -8.16 11.05 25.25
C THR A 58 -9.62 11.24 24.80
N GLY A 59 -10.41 10.16 24.80
CA GLY A 59 -11.77 10.15 24.25
C GLY A 59 -11.83 10.09 22.71
N GLU A 60 -10.69 10.06 22.02
CA GLU A 60 -10.63 10.04 20.58
C GLU A 60 -10.76 8.61 20.00
N ARG A 61 -11.03 8.52 18.70
CA ARG A 61 -11.06 7.23 17.99
C ARG A 61 -9.64 6.70 17.78
N ALA A 62 -9.38 5.49 18.27
CA ALA A 62 -8.07 4.87 18.25
C ALA A 62 -7.70 4.25 16.89
N ASP A 63 -8.69 3.93 16.04
CA ASP A 63 -8.54 3.18 14.78
C ASP A 63 -9.20 3.86 13.57
N LYS A 64 -9.40 5.17 13.61
CA LYS A 64 -9.89 5.95 12.47
C LYS A 64 -8.94 5.82 11.27
N MET A 65 -9.51 5.61 10.07
CA MET A 65 -8.73 5.46 8.84
C MET A 65 -9.31 6.31 7.70
N ASN A 66 -8.41 6.86 6.89
CA ASN A 66 -8.71 7.43 5.58
C ASN A 66 -7.62 6.98 4.60
N GLU A 67 -8.06 6.57 3.42
CA GLU A 67 -7.22 6.09 2.35
C GLU A 67 -7.75 6.64 1.03
N ALA A 68 -6.86 7.09 0.17
CA ALA A 68 -7.22 7.53 -1.17
C ALA A 68 -6.11 7.14 -2.15
N GLY A 69 -6.48 6.91 -3.37
CA GLY A 69 -5.52 6.56 -4.40
C GLY A 69 -6.08 6.65 -5.81
N GLY A 70 -5.19 6.47 -6.76
CA GLY A 70 -5.53 6.44 -8.16
C GLY A 70 -4.60 5.54 -8.94
N LYS A 71 -5.07 5.08 -10.08
CA LYS A 71 -4.36 4.20 -11.00
C LYS A 71 -4.59 4.66 -12.43
N ALA A 72 -3.54 4.70 -13.22
CA ALA A 72 -3.59 4.91 -14.65
C ALA A 72 -2.95 3.72 -15.37
N ARG A 73 -3.51 3.30 -16.49
CA ARG A 73 -2.95 2.27 -17.36
C ARG A 73 -3.09 2.68 -18.81
N LEU A 74 -2.06 2.45 -19.58
CA LEU A 74 -2.04 2.67 -21.02
C LEU A 74 -1.58 1.39 -21.70
N VAL A 75 -2.37 0.91 -22.65
CA VAL A 75 -2.10 -0.33 -23.39
C VAL A 75 -1.99 0.01 -24.86
N TYR A 76 -0.84 -0.30 -25.43
CA TYR A 76 -0.63 -0.30 -26.88
C TYR A 76 -0.58 -1.77 -27.35
N ASP A 77 -1.34 -2.08 -28.39
CA ASP A 77 -1.35 -3.38 -29.07
C ASP A 77 -1.27 -3.12 -30.58
N SER A 78 -0.19 -3.56 -31.20
CA SER A 78 -0.03 -3.40 -32.65
C SER A 78 -1.07 -4.17 -33.47
N GLY A 79 -1.82 -5.08 -32.82
CA GLY A 79 -2.75 -6.00 -33.46
C GLY A 79 -2.04 -7.22 -34.09
N ASN A 80 -0.72 -7.34 -33.94
CA ASN A 80 0.09 -8.37 -34.54
C ASN A 80 1.07 -8.98 -33.50
N LYS A 81 2.29 -8.47 -33.41
CA LYS A 81 3.37 -9.09 -32.62
C LYS A 81 3.67 -8.33 -31.33
N LEU A 82 3.52 -7.03 -31.32
CA LEU A 82 3.97 -6.14 -30.25
C LEU A 82 2.81 -5.66 -29.38
N SER A 83 2.99 -5.76 -28.06
CA SER A 83 2.12 -5.12 -27.08
C SER A 83 2.98 -4.47 -25.98
N VAL A 84 2.59 -3.28 -25.58
CA VAL A 84 3.22 -2.49 -24.50
C VAL A 84 2.13 -2.11 -23.50
N ASP A 85 2.40 -2.34 -22.23
CA ASP A 85 1.46 -2.10 -21.13
C ASP A 85 2.17 -1.27 -20.05
N PHE A 86 1.75 -0.04 -19.90
CA PHE A 86 2.25 0.86 -18.86
C PHE A 86 1.20 1.03 -17.77
N VAL A 87 1.61 0.90 -16.52
CA VAL A 87 0.75 1.12 -15.36
C VAL A 87 1.46 2.02 -14.36
N ALA A 88 0.72 2.93 -13.75
CA ALA A 88 1.16 3.71 -12.61
C ALA A 88 0.03 3.81 -11.60
N ASP A 89 0.33 3.68 -10.32
CA ASP A 89 -0.63 3.87 -9.24
C ASP A 89 0.01 4.63 -8.06
N TYR A 90 -0.83 5.36 -7.37
CA TYR A 90 -0.49 6.08 -6.16
C TYR A 90 -1.55 5.84 -5.09
N GLN A 91 -1.11 5.63 -3.86
CA GLN A 91 -1.96 5.44 -2.70
C GLN A 91 -1.43 6.27 -1.52
N TYR A 92 -2.34 6.94 -0.85
CA TYR A 92 -2.10 7.62 0.41
C TYR A 92 -2.98 7.03 1.51
N VAL A 93 -2.36 6.65 2.62
CA VAL A 93 -3.05 6.16 3.82
C VAL A 93 -2.75 7.10 4.98
N LYS A 94 -3.78 7.49 5.71
CA LYS A 94 -3.69 8.14 7.02
C LYS A 94 -4.64 7.41 7.96
N GLN A 95 -4.05 6.75 8.95
CA GLN A 95 -4.83 6.02 9.94
C GLN A 95 -4.30 6.28 11.34
N ASN A 96 -5.21 6.24 12.31
CA ASN A 96 -4.87 5.96 13.69
C ASN A 96 -4.64 4.44 13.76
N GLY A 97 -3.67 4.00 14.53
CA GLY A 97 -3.31 2.60 14.54
C GLY A 97 -2.83 2.15 15.91
N PHE A 98 -2.42 0.90 16.01
CA PHE A 98 -1.86 0.36 17.23
C PHE A 98 -2.79 0.53 18.45
N ALA A 99 -4.08 0.28 18.22
CA ALA A 99 -5.13 0.40 19.23
C ALA A 99 -5.13 -0.81 20.16
N TYR A 100 -4.01 -1.05 20.85
CA TYR A 100 -3.85 -2.15 21.80
C TYR A 100 -4.41 -1.77 23.16
N GLY A 101 -4.98 -2.77 23.85
CA GLY A 101 -5.37 -2.70 25.25
C GLY A 101 -4.57 -3.70 26.07
N LEU A 102 -4.42 -3.44 27.34
CA LEU A 102 -3.74 -4.36 28.26
C LEU A 102 -4.61 -5.60 28.49
N TYR A 103 -4.01 -6.76 28.44
CA TYR A 103 -4.65 -8.03 28.73
C TYR A 103 -4.57 -8.33 30.22
N ASP A 104 -5.71 -8.64 30.83
CA ASP A 104 -5.80 -9.10 32.23
C ASP A 104 -5.95 -10.61 32.24
N GLU A 105 -4.90 -11.29 32.68
CA GLU A 105 -4.88 -12.78 32.80
C GLU A 105 -5.89 -13.32 33.78
N LYS A 106 -6.26 -12.56 34.82
CA LYS A 106 -7.20 -13.03 35.86
C LYS A 106 -8.64 -13.08 35.36
N THR A 107 -9.01 -12.11 34.55
CA THR A 107 -10.37 -12.01 33.99
C THR A 107 -10.45 -12.60 32.57
N GLY A 108 -9.32 -12.83 31.89
CA GLY A 108 -9.26 -13.28 30.51
C GLY A 108 -9.75 -12.22 29.52
N THR A 109 -9.74 -10.94 29.89
CA THR A 109 -10.28 -9.85 29.08
C THR A 109 -9.17 -8.87 28.67
N THR A 110 -9.36 -8.21 27.52
CA THR A 110 -8.51 -7.11 27.09
C THR A 110 -9.22 -5.79 27.39
N ALA A 111 -8.52 -4.86 28.04
CA ALA A 111 -9.02 -3.53 28.31
C ALA A 111 -9.19 -2.72 27.02
N GLU A 112 -10.03 -1.67 27.05
CA GLU A 112 -10.08 -0.67 25.98
C GLU A 112 -8.72 0.03 25.84
N PRO A 113 -8.34 0.48 24.63
CA PRO A 113 -7.12 1.26 24.43
C PRO A 113 -7.07 2.48 25.33
N SER A 114 -5.91 2.71 25.99
CA SER A 114 -5.72 3.84 26.89
C SER A 114 -4.27 4.29 26.81
N PHE A 115 -4.01 5.31 25.97
CA PHE A 115 -2.66 5.82 25.71
C PHE A 115 -2.66 7.34 25.62
N ASN A 116 -1.54 7.97 26.00
CA ASN A 116 -1.38 9.43 26.03
C ASN A 116 -1.02 10.02 24.64
N TYR A 117 -0.30 9.28 23.80
CA TYR A 117 0.00 9.70 22.44
C TYR A 117 -1.02 9.13 21.46
N GLN A 118 -1.57 9.95 20.56
CA GLN A 118 -2.44 9.46 19.50
C GLN A 118 -1.62 8.71 18.45
N ASN A 119 -1.64 7.39 18.55
CA ASN A 119 -0.99 6.49 17.61
C ASN A 119 -1.45 6.75 16.18
N ASN A 120 -0.51 6.83 15.26
CA ASN A 120 -0.85 7.06 13.85
C ASN A 120 0.16 6.43 12.90
N TYR A 121 -0.34 6.15 11.70
CA TYR A 121 0.45 5.69 10.57
C TYR A 121 0.04 6.45 9.32
N ARG A 122 1.01 6.92 8.58
CA ARG A 122 0.83 7.60 7.28
C ARG A 122 1.75 6.95 6.26
N ARG A 123 1.21 6.62 5.10
CA ARG A 123 1.98 6.00 4.03
C ARG A 123 1.63 6.64 2.69
N ASN A 124 2.66 6.93 1.93
CA ASN A 124 2.60 7.22 0.51
C ASN A 124 3.29 6.08 -0.21
N ILE A 125 2.63 5.49 -1.18
CA ILE A 125 3.23 4.49 -2.06
C ILE A 125 2.92 4.86 -3.50
N PHE A 126 3.94 4.85 -4.34
CA PHE A 126 3.85 5.02 -5.77
C PHE A 126 4.46 3.81 -6.44
N ASN A 127 3.72 3.18 -7.33
CA ASN A 127 4.20 2.07 -8.13
C ASN A 127 4.06 2.42 -9.60
N THR A 128 5.01 1.96 -10.41
CA THR A 128 4.89 2.01 -11.85
C THR A 128 5.51 0.77 -12.47
N GLY A 129 4.98 0.35 -13.60
CA GLY A 129 5.44 -0.81 -14.34
C GLY A 129 5.27 -0.62 -15.84
N LEU A 130 6.25 -1.08 -16.59
CA LEU A 130 6.25 -1.13 -18.03
C LEU A 130 6.49 -2.57 -18.46
N THR A 131 5.51 -3.17 -19.13
CA THR A 131 5.64 -4.50 -19.71
C THR A 131 5.67 -4.43 -21.22
N PHE A 132 6.72 -4.96 -21.78
CA PHE A 132 6.89 -5.15 -23.22
C PHE A 132 6.70 -6.61 -23.58
N ARG A 133 5.86 -6.91 -24.56
CA ARG A 133 5.60 -8.27 -25.06
C ARG A 133 5.78 -8.31 -26.55
N LEU A 134 6.60 -9.24 -26.99
CA LEU A 134 6.82 -9.49 -28.42
C LEU A 134 6.53 -10.98 -28.71
N LYS A 135 5.61 -11.22 -29.63
CA LYS A 135 5.22 -12.56 -30.09
C LYS A 135 5.84 -12.81 -31.47
N GLU A 136 6.93 -13.55 -31.50
CA GLU A 136 7.56 -13.99 -32.75
C GLU A 136 7.05 -15.38 -33.15
N ASP A 137 7.37 -15.82 -34.37
CA ASP A 137 6.89 -17.10 -34.88
C ASP A 137 7.46 -18.30 -34.10
N ASN A 138 8.64 -18.15 -33.52
CA ASN A 138 9.36 -19.20 -32.82
C ASN A 138 9.35 -19.07 -31.30
N PHE A 139 9.15 -17.88 -30.77
CA PHE A 139 9.21 -17.59 -29.35
C PHE A 139 8.32 -16.42 -28.95
N ASP A 140 8.00 -16.35 -27.67
CA ASP A 140 7.40 -15.19 -27.01
C ASP A 140 8.44 -14.56 -26.09
N PHE A 141 8.63 -13.24 -26.22
CA PHE A 141 9.50 -12.43 -25.38
C PHE A 141 8.64 -11.54 -24.48
N ASN A 142 8.94 -11.48 -23.18
CA ASN A 142 8.35 -10.54 -22.25
C ASN A 142 9.47 -9.89 -21.43
N ALA A 143 9.39 -8.57 -21.27
CA ALA A 143 10.22 -7.82 -20.34
C ALA A 143 9.32 -6.94 -19.49
N THR A 144 9.52 -6.94 -18.18
CA THR A 144 8.77 -6.12 -17.23
C THR A 144 9.75 -5.40 -16.32
N THR A 145 9.76 -4.08 -16.44
CA THR A 145 10.45 -3.18 -15.51
C THR A 145 9.44 -2.60 -14.56
N SER A 146 9.68 -2.66 -13.25
CA SER A 146 8.83 -2.04 -12.25
C SER A 146 9.64 -1.21 -11.25
N TYR A 147 9.03 -0.13 -10.80
CA TYR A 147 9.59 0.75 -9.78
C TYR A 147 8.55 1.03 -8.71
N GLN A 148 8.99 0.97 -7.44
CA GLN A 148 8.19 1.34 -6.28
C GLN A 148 8.92 2.40 -5.46
N TYR A 149 8.18 3.42 -5.08
CA TYR A 149 8.57 4.39 -4.06
C TYR A 149 7.61 4.29 -2.88
N LEU A 150 8.16 4.16 -1.67
CA LEU A 150 7.39 4.16 -0.43
C LEU A 150 7.99 5.17 0.54
N LYS A 151 7.11 5.96 1.14
CA LYS A 151 7.43 6.85 2.25
C LYS A 151 6.39 6.66 3.33
N ASP A 152 6.81 6.27 4.51
CA ASP A 152 5.92 6.17 5.64
C ASP A 152 6.39 6.95 6.88
N TYR A 153 5.46 7.15 7.77
CA TYR A 153 5.65 7.72 9.08
C TYR A 153 4.72 6.99 10.07
N MET A 154 5.27 6.62 11.20
CA MET A 154 4.57 5.99 12.32
C MET A 154 4.88 6.75 13.61
N LEU A 155 3.88 6.99 14.41
CA LEU A 155 3.99 7.34 15.83
C LEU A 155 3.26 6.24 16.61
N MET A 156 3.93 5.65 17.59
CA MET A 156 3.37 4.61 18.43
C MET A 156 3.75 4.84 19.89
N ASP A 157 2.74 4.97 20.72
CA ASP A 157 2.86 4.84 22.16
C ASP A 157 3.20 3.39 22.47
N GLN A 158 4.35 3.14 23.07
CA GLN A 158 4.87 1.78 23.28
C GLN A 158 4.49 1.17 24.62
N ASP A 159 4.13 1.98 25.58
CA ASP A 159 3.71 1.49 26.88
C ASP A 159 2.19 1.21 26.96
N TYR A 160 1.42 1.72 25.98
CA TYR A 160 -0.04 1.56 25.87
C TYR A 160 -0.81 2.00 27.15
N MET A 161 -0.27 3.01 27.84
CA MET A 161 -0.83 3.54 29.09
C MET A 161 -1.01 5.06 28.98
N PRO A 162 -1.87 5.66 29.82
CA PRO A 162 -2.04 7.11 29.86
C PRO A 162 -0.86 7.87 30.50
N ILE A 163 0.15 7.15 30.99
CA ILE A 163 1.38 7.69 31.58
C ILE A 163 2.43 7.80 30.49
N ASP A 164 3.16 8.91 30.42
CA ASP A 164 4.21 9.13 29.44
C ASP A 164 5.51 8.42 29.85
N TYR A 165 5.62 7.11 29.56
CA TYR A 165 6.87 6.35 29.73
C TYR A 165 7.71 6.40 28.48
N MET A 166 7.18 5.97 27.33
CA MET A 166 7.92 5.96 26.09
C MET A 166 7.02 5.94 24.86
N HIS A 167 7.50 6.57 23.79
CA HIS A 167 6.91 6.46 22.47
C HIS A 167 7.98 6.31 21.39
N LEU A 168 7.58 5.71 20.27
CA LEU A 168 8.41 5.52 19.08
C LEU A 168 7.89 6.38 17.95
N THR A 169 8.80 7.03 17.22
CA THR A 169 8.49 7.49 15.87
C THR A 169 9.34 6.73 14.86
N GLN A 170 8.76 6.40 13.71
CA GLN A 170 9.50 5.80 12.61
C GLN A 170 9.26 6.59 11.33
N ARG A 171 10.31 6.80 10.57
CA ARG A 171 10.27 7.33 9.20
C ARG A 171 11.02 6.37 8.30
N GLN A 172 10.37 5.92 7.25
CA GLN A 172 10.95 5.01 6.29
C GLN A 172 10.82 5.54 4.87
N PHE A 173 11.88 5.37 4.11
CA PHE A 173 11.93 5.64 2.68
C PHE A 173 12.47 4.40 1.98
N GLN A 174 11.73 3.91 1.02
CA GLN A 174 12.13 2.77 0.21
C GLN A 174 11.99 3.10 -1.27
N ASN A 175 13.00 2.69 -2.03
CA ASN A 175 12.95 2.62 -3.48
C ASN A 175 13.27 1.19 -3.88
N ALA A 176 12.51 0.63 -4.80
CA ALA A 176 12.77 -0.68 -5.35
C ALA A 176 12.63 -0.64 -6.87
N LEU A 177 13.61 -1.17 -7.56
CA LEU A 177 13.60 -1.38 -9.00
C LEU A 177 13.69 -2.88 -9.25
N THR A 178 12.82 -3.39 -10.11
CA THR A 178 12.77 -4.80 -10.46
C THR A 178 12.70 -4.94 -11.98
N GLU A 179 13.49 -5.87 -12.50
CA GLU A 179 13.49 -6.24 -13.91
C GLU A 179 13.25 -7.75 -14.03
N GLU A 180 12.32 -8.12 -14.88
CA GLU A 180 12.05 -9.52 -15.24
C GLU A 180 12.00 -9.66 -16.74
N ILE A 181 12.83 -10.53 -17.29
CA ILE A 181 12.85 -10.86 -18.71
C ILE A 181 12.60 -12.33 -18.87
N THR A 182 11.66 -12.69 -19.72
CA THR A 182 11.38 -14.08 -20.07
C THR A 182 11.30 -14.28 -21.58
N VAL A 183 11.89 -15.39 -22.04
CA VAL A 183 11.80 -15.85 -23.42
C VAL A 183 11.31 -17.28 -23.40
N LYS A 184 10.23 -17.57 -24.12
CA LYS A 184 9.59 -18.87 -24.11
C LYS A 184 9.36 -19.38 -25.52
N SER A 185 9.69 -20.64 -25.78
CA SER A 185 9.37 -21.28 -27.06
C SER A 185 7.86 -21.41 -27.28
N LYS A 186 7.43 -21.43 -28.53
CA LYS A 186 6.03 -21.72 -28.88
C LYS A 186 5.63 -23.13 -28.43
N SER A 187 4.36 -23.27 -28.06
CA SER A 187 3.79 -24.54 -27.53
C SER A 187 3.69 -25.67 -28.56
N ASP A 188 3.68 -25.36 -29.86
CA ASP A 188 3.61 -26.26 -30.99
C ASP A 188 4.97 -26.91 -31.36
N ARG A 189 6.05 -26.45 -30.71
CA ARG A 189 7.41 -26.94 -30.98
C ARG A 189 7.68 -28.26 -30.27
N ARG A 190 8.51 -29.11 -30.92
CA ARG A 190 8.98 -30.39 -30.36
C ARG A 190 9.79 -30.18 -29.07
N TRP A 191 10.63 -29.16 -29.05
CA TRP A 191 11.39 -28.75 -27.88
C TRP A 191 10.74 -27.52 -27.24
N LYS A 192 10.33 -27.67 -25.98
CA LYS A 192 9.74 -26.60 -25.16
C LYS A 192 10.78 -26.13 -24.15
N TRP A 193 11.09 -24.85 -24.19
CA TRP A 193 12.05 -24.22 -23.30
C TRP A 193 11.55 -22.86 -22.83
N THR A 194 12.03 -22.45 -21.68
CA THR A 194 11.82 -21.10 -21.12
C THR A 194 13.13 -20.65 -20.50
N PHE A 195 13.55 -19.44 -20.82
CA PHE A 195 14.64 -18.74 -20.14
C PHE A 195 14.06 -17.54 -19.42
N GLY A 196 14.55 -17.31 -18.18
CA GLY A 196 14.17 -16.15 -17.39
C GLY A 196 15.40 -15.51 -16.77
N LEU A 197 15.39 -14.18 -16.71
CA LEU A 197 16.31 -13.38 -15.94
C LEU A 197 15.49 -12.49 -15.00
N PHE A 198 15.88 -12.48 -13.74
CA PHE A 198 15.26 -11.62 -12.73
C PHE A 198 16.33 -10.87 -11.98
N GLY A 199 16.12 -9.57 -11.78
CA GLY A 199 16.95 -8.70 -10.98
C GLY A 199 16.11 -7.77 -10.13
N SER A 200 16.51 -7.55 -8.87
CA SER A 200 15.85 -6.60 -7.99
C SER A 200 16.90 -5.82 -7.20
N TYR A 201 16.71 -4.53 -7.13
CA TYR A 201 17.53 -3.64 -6.31
C TYR A 201 16.61 -2.81 -5.41
N MET A 202 16.85 -2.89 -4.10
CA MET A 202 16.07 -2.15 -3.11
C MET A 202 17.00 -1.28 -2.25
N TRP A 203 16.62 -0.02 -2.12
CA TRP A 203 17.26 0.90 -1.20
C TRP A 203 16.26 1.34 -0.13
N LEU A 204 16.59 1.02 1.12
CA LEU A 204 15.78 1.31 2.29
C LEU A 204 16.55 2.20 3.27
N LYS A 205 15.91 3.28 3.73
CA LYS A 205 16.39 4.11 4.83
C LYS A 205 15.32 4.21 5.89
N THR A 206 15.65 3.75 7.09
CA THR A 206 14.76 3.82 8.25
C THR A 206 15.41 4.63 9.36
N ASN A 207 14.62 5.49 10.00
CA ASN A 207 14.97 6.18 11.24
C ASN A 207 13.82 5.93 12.23
N ALA A 208 14.14 5.33 13.37
CA ALA A 208 13.17 4.88 14.36
C ALA A 208 13.62 5.21 15.79
N PRO A 209 13.69 6.51 16.17
CA PRO A 209 14.06 6.90 17.52
C PRO A 209 12.94 6.55 18.51
N VAL A 210 13.37 6.12 19.70
CA VAL A 210 12.54 5.95 20.89
C VAL A 210 12.77 7.14 21.80
N TYR A 211 11.68 7.70 22.32
CA TYR A 211 11.70 8.81 23.25
C TYR A 211 11.19 8.34 24.60
N PHE A 212 11.88 8.74 25.66
CA PHE A 212 11.50 8.47 27.05
C PHE A 212 10.82 9.69 27.63
N GLY A 213 9.65 9.49 28.19
CA GLY A 213 8.85 10.54 28.79
C GLY A 213 9.14 10.76 30.28
N ASP A 214 8.44 11.74 30.84
CA ASP A 214 8.59 12.16 32.23
C ASP A 214 8.31 11.02 33.23
N GLY A 215 7.38 10.12 32.94
CA GLY A 215 7.07 8.97 33.78
C GLY A 215 8.24 8.02 34.00
N MET A 216 9.17 7.96 33.01
CA MET A 216 10.36 7.14 33.10
C MET A 216 11.59 7.90 33.61
N THR A 217 11.76 9.17 33.22
CA THR A 217 12.97 9.95 33.52
C THR A 217 12.98 10.59 34.90
N LYS A 218 11.83 11.05 35.41
CA LYS A 218 11.72 11.66 36.77
C LYS A 218 12.12 10.72 37.90
N PRO A 219 11.63 9.46 37.97
CA PRO A 219 12.05 8.55 39.04
C PRO A 219 13.55 8.21 39.05
N ILE A 220 14.23 8.39 37.90
CA ILE A 220 15.68 8.16 37.80
C ILE A 220 16.41 9.39 38.31
N SER A 221 15.99 10.60 37.93
CA SER A 221 16.60 11.85 38.42
C SER A 221 16.49 12.02 39.93
N ASP A 222 15.35 11.65 40.50
CA ASP A 222 15.09 11.74 41.95
C ASP A 222 15.91 10.76 42.78
N LYS A 223 16.47 9.70 42.15
CA LYS A 223 17.38 8.73 42.81
C LYS A 223 18.86 9.12 42.71
N ILE A 224 19.20 10.10 41.88
CA ILE A 224 20.57 10.56 41.63
C ILE A 224 20.88 11.82 42.43
N GLN A 225 19.87 12.49 43.00
CA GLN A 225 20.03 13.59 43.96
C GLN A 225 20.16 13.03 45.40
#